data_77e58bcef9495a76aac3034455a35e96
#
_entry.id   77e58bcef9495a76aac3034455a35e96
#
_cell.length_a   1.000
_cell.length_b   1.000
_cell.length_c   1.000
_cell.angle_alpha   90.00
_cell.angle_beta   90.00
_cell.angle_gamma   90.00
#
_symmetry.space_group_name_H-M   'P 1'
#
loop_
_entity.id
_entity.type
_entity.pdbx_description
1 polymer ?
#
loop_
_entity_poly.entity_id
_entity_poly.type
_entity_poly.pdbx_seq_one_letter_code
_entity_poly.pdbx_strand_id
1 'polypeptide(L)'
;MTAYKIDHIGVAVVSIDDALPVYRALGLEERRREEVPSQKVVTAFLPAGESSIELLEPMSEDSPVARFLMKRGPGIHHICFAVRDIEAAVRDLAGKGFRLINARPAPGAHGKKVVFLHPDSGHGVLIELSEDAS
;
A
#
# COMPACT_ATOMS: atom_id res chain seq x y z
N MET A 1 7.08 4.44 19.42
CA MET A 1 6.23 4.85 18.30
C MET A 1 5.54 3.62 17.77
N THR A 2 4.25 3.67 17.59
CA THR A 2 3.46 2.46 17.38
C THR A 2 2.47 2.65 16.23
N ALA A 3 2.37 1.63 15.38
CA ALA A 3 1.27 1.53 14.45
C ALA A 3 -0.02 1.32 15.26
N TYR A 4 -1.09 2.03 14.90
CA TYR A 4 -2.32 1.95 15.69
C TYR A 4 -3.45 1.23 14.96
N LYS A 5 -3.29 0.94 13.69
CA LYS A 5 -4.24 0.09 12.94
C LYS A 5 -3.61 -0.36 11.62
N ILE A 6 -4.20 -1.37 11.03
CA ILE A 6 -3.94 -1.66 9.62
C ILE A 6 -4.74 -0.64 8.81
N ASP A 7 -4.03 0.17 8.03
CA ASP A 7 -4.69 1.16 7.18
C ASP A 7 -5.32 0.48 5.99
N HIS A 8 -4.55 -0.34 5.30
CA HIS A 8 -5.08 -1.08 4.15
C HIS A 8 -4.21 -2.30 3.83
N ILE A 9 -4.79 -3.19 3.04
CA ILE A 9 -4.07 -4.29 2.40
C ILE A 9 -4.10 -4.00 0.91
N GLY A 10 -2.92 -3.90 0.30
CA GLY A 10 -2.79 -3.68 -1.14
C GLY A 10 -2.77 -4.99 -1.89
N VAL A 11 -3.62 -5.12 -2.88
CA VAL A 11 -3.75 -6.34 -3.69
C VAL A 11 -3.44 -5.98 -5.15
N ALA A 12 -2.41 -6.62 -5.70
CA ALA A 12 -2.04 -6.42 -7.09
C ALA A 12 -2.99 -7.20 -7.99
N VAL A 13 -3.55 -6.53 -8.98
CA VAL A 13 -4.49 -7.13 -9.93
C VAL A 13 -4.10 -6.71 -11.34
N VAL A 14 -4.43 -7.54 -12.32
CA VAL A 14 -4.24 -7.20 -13.72
C VAL A 14 -5.27 -6.14 -14.14
N SER A 15 -6.51 -6.27 -13.66
CA SER A 15 -7.59 -5.36 -13.95
C SER A 15 -8.45 -5.17 -12.71
N ILE A 16 -8.60 -3.93 -12.28
CA ILE A 16 -9.47 -3.60 -11.16
C ILE A 16 -10.91 -4.04 -11.46
N ASP A 17 -11.39 -3.76 -12.67
CA ASP A 17 -12.76 -4.08 -13.03
C ASP A 17 -13.02 -5.60 -13.01
N ASP A 18 -12.04 -6.39 -13.40
CA ASP A 18 -12.18 -7.85 -13.36
C ASP A 18 -12.14 -8.41 -11.93
N ALA A 19 -11.43 -7.73 -11.03
CA ALA A 19 -11.31 -8.18 -9.65
C ALA A 19 -12.48 -7.76 -8.76
N LEU A 20 -13.14 -6.64 -9.08
CA LEU A 20 -14.21 -6.08 -8.25
C LEU A 20 -15.37 -7.02 -7.93
N PRO A 21 -15.82 -7.92 -8.84
CA PRO A 21 -17.01 -8.74 -8.55
C PRO A 21 -16.91 -9.54 -7.25
N VAL A 22 -15.75 -10.10 -6.91
CA VAL A 22 -15.62 -10.89 -5.68
C VAL A 22 -15.80 -10.01 -4.44
N TYR A 23 -15.25 -8.78 -4.49
CA TYR A 23 -15.35 -7.87 -3.36
C TYR A 23 -16.75 -7.32 -3.20
N ARG A 24 -17.42 -7.03 -4.31
CA ARG A 24 -18.83 -6.63 -4.29
C ARG A 24 -19.73 -7.73 -3.74
N ALA A 25 -19.44 -8.98 -4.07
CA ALA A 25 -20.17 -10.12 -3.53
C ALA A 25 -20.02 -10.23 -2.01
N LEU A 26 -18.91 -9.74 -1.46
CA LEU A 26 -18.67 -9.68 -0.01
C LEU A 26 -19.31 -8.44 0.64
N GLY A 27 -19.95 -7.58 -0.14
CA GLY A 27 -20.58 -6.37 0.36
C GLY A 27 -19.68 -5.15 0.39
N LEU A 28 -18.45 -5.26 -0.13
CA LEU A 28 -17.56 -4.11 -0.22
C LEU A 28 -17.84 -3.33 -1.49
N GLU A 29 -17.76 -2.00 -1.39
CA GLU A 29 -18.01 -1.13 -2.53
C GLU A 29 -16.79 -0.28 -2.81
N GLU A 30 -16.49 -0.09 -4.09
CA GLU A 30 -15.45 0.85 -4.50
C GLU A 30 -15.91 2.26 -4.17
N ARG A 31 -15.21 2.93 -3.26
CA ARG A 31 -15.55 4.29 -2.87
C ARG A 31 -14.98 5.32 -3.84
N ARG A 32 -13.77 5.05 -4.35
CA ARG A 32 -13.12 5.92 -5.33
C ARG A 32 -11.97 5.18 -5.99
N ARG A 33 -11.50 5.76 -7.10
CA ARG A 33 -10.37 5.26 -7.86
C ARG A 33 -9.44 6.44 -8.12
N GLU A 34 -8.14 6.22 -7.95
CA GLU A 34 -7.16 7.31 -8.02
C GLU A 34 -5.90 6.82 -8.72
N GLU A 35 -5.35 7.69 -9.59
CA GLU A 35 -4.02 7.45 -10.14
C GLU A 35 -2.98 7.94 -9.15
N VAL A 36 -1.95 7.13 -8.88
CA VAL A 36 -0.82 7.50 -8.02
C VAL A 36 0.44 7.45 -8.88
N PRO A 37 0.76 8.57 -9.59
CA PRO A 37 1.86 8.57 -10.56
C PRO A 37 3.22 8.25 -9.96
N SER A 38 3.46 8.64 -8.70
CA SER A 38 4.73 8.36 -8.03
C SER A 38 4.99 6.86 -7.90
N GLN A 39 3.95 6.04 -7.89
CA GLN A 39 4.04 4.58 -7.81
C GLN A 39 3.59 3.89 -9.10
N LYS A 40 3.19 4.66 -10.10
CA LYS A 40 2.76 4.17 -11.41
C LYS A 40 1.62 3.15 -11.32
N VAL A 41 0.64 3.45 -10.46
CA VAL A 41 -0.52 2.58 -10.25
C VAL A 41 -1.82 3.37 -10.27
N VAL A 42 -2.89 2.67 -10.65
CA VAL A 42 -4.26 3.10 -10.37
C VAL A 42 -4.70 2.30 -9.16
N THR A 43 -5.28 2.99 -8.18
CA THR A 43 -5.71 2.36 -6.93
C THR A 43 -7.21 2.52 -6.76
N ALA A 44 -7.91 1.42 -6.52
CA ALA A 44 -9.32 1.42 -6.16
C ALA A 44 -9.45 1.17 -4.66
N PHE A 45 -10.26 2.00 -4.00
CA PHE A 45 -10.42 1.98 -2.54
C PHE A 45 -11.75 1.34 -2.15
N LEU A 46 -11.66 0.25 -1.40
CA LEU A 46 -12.81 -0.51 -0.92
C LEU A 46 -12.80 -0.52 0.61
N PRO A 47 -13.51 0.39 1.27
CA PRO A 47 -13.54 0.42 2.74
C PRO A 47 -14.06 -0.90 3.32
N ALA A 48 -13.44 -1.33 4.41
CA ALA A 48 -13.80 -2.54 5.13
C ALA A 48 -13.60 -2.28 6.62
N GLY A 49 -14.62 -1.70 7.28
CA GLY A 49 -14.49 -1.27 8.67
C GLY A 49 -13.50 -0.11 8.79
N GLU A 50 -12.57 -0.19 9.74
CA GLU A 50 -11.55 0.85 9.92
C GLU A 50 -10.36 0.71 8.97
N SER A 51 -10.34 -0.35 8.17
CA SER A 51 -9.31 -0.61 7.18
C SER A 51 -9.91 -0.52 5.79
N SER A 52 -9.11 -0.76 4.77
CA SER A 52 -9.61 -0.88 3.40
C SER A 52 -8.80 -1.90 2.62
N ILE A 53 -9.42 -2.42 1.59
CA ILE A 53 -8.71 -3.16 0.54
C ILE A 53 -8.40 -2.15 -0.57
N GLU A 54 -7.18 -2.15 -1.05
CA GLU A 54 -6.79 -1.31 -2.18
C GLU A 54 -6.35 -2.20 -3.32
N LEU A 55 -7.10 -2.14 -4.42
CA LEU A 55 -6.75 -2.89 -5.62
C LEU A 55 -5.81 -2.04 -6.45
N LEU A 56 -4.68 -2.62 -6.83
CA LEU A 56 -3.58 -1.92 -7.50
C LEU A 56 -3.44 -2.46 -8.90
N GLU A 57 -3.69 -1.60 -9.89
CA GLU A 57 -3.53 -1.93 -11.30
C GLU A 57 -2.36 -1.13 -11.86
N PRO A 58 -1.38 -1.76 -12.52
CA PRO A 58 -0.21 -1.03 -13.02
C PRO A 58 -0.61 -0.08 -14.15
N MET A 59 0.00 1.12 -14.15
CA MET A 59 -0.18 2.09 -15.23
C MET A 59 0.75 1.85 -16.40
N SER A 60 1.85 1.10 -16.18
CA SER A 60 2.86 0.85 -17.20
C SER A 60 3.66 -0.39 -16.84
N GLU A 61 4.41 -0.92 -17.82
CA GLU A 61 5.22 -2.13 -17.62
C GLU A 61 6.35 -1.94 -16.60
N ASP A 62 6.81 -0.71 -16.40
CA ASP A 62 7.87 -0.42 -15.44
C ASP A 62 7.35 -0.10 -14.03
N SER A 63 6.06 -0.27 -13.80
CA SER A 63 5.48 -0.15 -12.47
C SER A 63 5.99 -1.27 -11.56
N PRO A 64 6.28 -0.98 -10.27
CA PRO A 64 6.59 -2.05 -9.31
C PRO A 64 5.49 -3.10 -9.21
N VAL A 65 4.23 -2.71 -9.36
CA VAL A 65 3.11 -3.66 -9.36
C VAL A 65 3.14 -4.54 -10.61
N ALA A 66 3.50 -3.99 -11.77
CA ALA A 66 3.64 -4.78 -12.98
C ALA A 66 4.73 -5.86 -12.80
N ARG A 67 5.86 -5.49 -12.21
CA ARG A 67 6.93 -6.44 -11.92
C ARG A 67 6.49 -7.52 -10.94
N PHE A 68 5.73 -7.14 -9.92
CA PHE A 68 5.16 -8.08 -8.96
C PHE A 68 4.26 -9.10 -9.68
N LEU A 69 3.36 -8.62 -10.55
CA LEU A 69 2.45 -9.48 -11.30
C LEU A 69 3.19 -10.47 -12.19
N MET A 70 4.28 -10.03 -12.82
CA MET A 70 5.10 -10.91 -13.66
C MET A 70 5.76 -12.01 -12.86
N LYS A 71 6.21 -11.72 -11.65
CA LYS A 71 6.94 -12.69 -10.82
C LYS A 71 6.04 -13.62 -10.04
N ARG A 72 4.92 -13.11 -9.54
CA ARG A 72 4.08 -13.82 -8.57
C ARG A 72 2.62 -13.97 -9.00
N GLY A 73 2.19 -13.27 -10.04
CA GLY A 73 0.78 -13.19 -10.40
C GLY A 73 -0.01 -12.31 -9.42
N PRO A 74 -1.33 -12.23 -9.60
CA PRO A 74 -2.18 -11.43 -8.71
C PRO A 74 -2.12 -11.93 -7.27
N GLY A 75 -2.22 -11.01 -6.33
CA GLY A 75 -2.23 -11.37 -4.91
C GLY A 75 -1.89 -10.20 -4.02
N ILE A 76 -1.77 -10.46 -2.73
CA ILE A 76 -1.42 -9.43 -1.75
C ILE A 76 -0.04 -8.88 -2.07
N HIS A 77 0.03 -7.57 -2.25
CA HIS A 77 1.27 -6.86 -2.58
C HIS A 77 1.93 -6.29 -1.32
N HIS A 78 1.13 -5.69 -0.44
CA HIS A 78 1.67 -5.09 0.77
C HIS A 78 0.59 -4.93 1.84
N ILE A 79 1.05 -4.71 3.08
CA ILE A 79 0.20 -4.35 4.20
C ILE A 79 0.67 -2.99 4.69
N CYS A 80 -0.24 -2.04 4.83
CA CYS A 80 0.06 -0.71 5.31
C CYS A 80 -0.45 -0.52 6.73
N PHE A 81 0.44 -0.05 7.60
CA PHE A 81 0.09 0.32 8.96
C PHE A 81 0.04 1.83 9.10
N ALA A 82 -1.00 2.33 9.72
CA ALA A 82 -1.13 3.75 10.00
C ALA A 82 -0.32 4.13 11.23
N VAL A 83 0.42 5.22 11.14
CA VAL A 83 1.18 5.79 12.25
C VAL A 83 0.81 7.26 12.39
N ARG A 84 0.99 7.82 13.59
CA ARG A 84 0.63 9.21 13.84
C ARG A 84 1.72 10.18 13.41
N ASP A 85 3.00 9.76 13.49
CA ASP A 85 4.15 10.58 13.13
C ASP A 85 5.12 9.71 12.34
N ILE A 86 5.04 9.81 11.01
CA ILE A 86 5.83 8.93 10.14
C ILE A 86 7.33 9.23 10.22
N GLU A 87 7.72 10.48 10.47
CA GLU A 87 9.12 10.82 10.58
C GLU A 87 9.73 10.23 11.85
N ALA A 88 8.97 10.25 12.95
CA ALA A 88 9.39 9.60 14.18
C ALA A 88 9.47 8.08 13.98
N ALA A 89 8.54 7.49 13.24
CA ALA A 89 8.55 6.06 12.94
C ALA A 89 9.79 5.68 12.13
N VAL A 90 10.16 6.49 11.15
CA VAL A 90 11.36 6.26 10.33
C VAL A 90 12.61 6.26 11.22
N ARG A 91 12.73 7.28 12.08
CA ARG A 91 13.88 7.36 12.99
C ARG A 91 13.96 6.16 13.94
N ASP A 92 12.82 5.76 14.49
CA ASP A 92 12.74 4.63 15.42
C ASP A 92 13.16 3.32 14.74
N LEU A 93 12.63 3.06 13.56
CA LEU A 93 12.96 1.85 12.81
C LEU A 93 14.43 1.81 12.39
N ALA A 94 14.95 2.94 11.89
CA ALA A 94 16.36 3.03 11.53
C ALA A 94 17.25 2.81 12.74
N GLY A 95 16.89 3.36 13.89
CA GLY A 95 17.62 3.17 15.14
C GLY A 95 17.62 1.74 15.64
N LYS A 96 16.61 0.96 15.26
CA LYS A 96 16.50 -0.47 15.60
C LYS A 96 17.15 -1.37 14.55
N GLY A 97 17.76 -0.79 13.51
CA GLY A 97 18.48 -1.53 12.51
C GLY A 97 17.65 -2.03 11.33
N PHE A 98 16.40 -1.60 11.21
CA PHE A 98 15.56 -1.99 10.07
C PHE A 98 15.88 -1.11 8.87
N ARG A 99 15.90 -1.73 7.69
CA ARG A 99 16.17 -1.03 6.44
C ARG A 99 14.89 -0.50 5.84
N LEU A 100 14.96 0.74 5.35
CA LEU A 100 13.85 1.40 4.67
C LEU A 100 14.20 1.55 3.20
N ILE A 101 13.21 1.38 2.33
CA ILE A 101 13.41 1.60 0.88
C ILE A 101 13.63 3.10 0.64
N ASN A 102 12.82 3.94 1.31
CA ASN A 102 12.95 5.39 1.22
C ASN A 102 13.15 5.96 2.62
N ALA A 103 14.22 6.73 2.79
CA ALA A 103 14.53 7.35 4.08
C ALA A 103 13.61 8.54 4.38
N ARG A 104 12.98 9.11 3.36
CA ARG A 104 12.06 10.23 3.48
C ARG A 104 10.68 9.81 3.04
N PRO A 105 9.64 10.19 3.80
CA PRO A 105 8.26 9.92 3.36
C PRO A 105 7.99 10.51 1.99
N ALA A 106 7.27 9.75 1.18
CA ALA A 106 6.87 10.13 -0.18
C ALA A 106 5.35 10.28 -0.25
N PRO A 107 4.85 11.03 -1.25
CA PRO A 107 3.40 11.11 -1.45
C PRO A 107 2.81 9.76 -1.85
N GLY A 108 1.69 9.42 -1.25
CA GLY A 108 0.90 8.24 -1.60
C GLY A 108 -0.52 8.63 -1.93
N ALA A 109 -1.39 7.64 -2.02
CA ALA A 109 -2.81 7.85 -2.27
C ALA A 109 -3.44 8.67 -1.14
N HIS A 110 -4.52 9.41 -1.44
CA HIS A 110 -5.25 10.26 -0.48
C HIS A 110 -4.41 11.38 0.13
N GLY A 111 -3.32 11.79 -0.52
CA GLY A 111 -2.44 12.83 0.03
C GLY A 111 -1.66 12.40 1.26
N LYS A 112 -1.61 11.11 1.56
CA LYS A 112 -0.86 10.58 2.71
C LYS A 112 0.62 10.64 2.44
N LYS A 113 1.40 10.66 3.53
CA LYS A 113 2.83 10.42 3.47
C LYS A 113 3.07 8.93 3.69
N VAL A 114 3.92 8.33 2.88
CA VAL A 114 4.18 6.88 2.97
C VAL A 114 5.67 6.59 2.98
N VAL A 115 6.02 5.48 3.62
CA VAL A 115 7.37 4.94 3.60
C VAL A 115 7.26 3.41 3.57
N PHE A 116 8.20 2.77 2.87
CA PHE A 116 8.24 1.32 2.77
C PHE A 116 9.47 0.77 3.46
N LEU A 117 9.29 -0.30 4.23
CA LEU A 117 10.41 -1.09 4.72
C LEU A 117 10.95 -1.95 3.59
N HIS A 118 12.27 -2.20 3.63
CA HIS A 118 12.89 -3.12 2.69
C HIS A 118 12.25 -4.52 2.87
N PRO A 119 11.96 -5.26 1.77
CA PRO A 119 11.30 -6.57 1.89
C PRO A 119 12.01 -7.56 2.80
N ASP A 120 13.33 -7.49 2.90
CA ASP A 120 14.10 -8.35 3.81
C ASP A 120 13.68 -8.15 5.27
N SER A 121 13.32 -6.92 5.65
CA SER A 121 12.88 -6.62 7.01
C SER A 121 11.52 -7.23 7.33
N GLY A 122 10.68 -7.40 6.32
CA GLY A 122 9.33 -7.94 6.48
C GLY A 122 9.21 -9.45 6.27
N HIS A 123 10.34 -10.13 6.08
CA HIS A 123 10.35 -11.59 5.85
C HIS A 123 9.44 -12.00 4.68
N GLY A 124 9.54 -11.26 3.58
CA GLY A 124 8.77 -11.54 2.36
C GLY A 124 7.48 -10.75 2.25
N VAL A 125 7.08 -10.00 3.26
CA VAL A 125 5.93 -9.11 3.21
C VAL A 125 6.44 -7.68 3.03
N LEU A 126 5.95 -6.99 2.01
CA LEU A 126 6.24 -5.57 1.87
C LEU A 126 5.39 -4.81 2.87
N ILE A 127 6.05 -4.10 3.77
CA ILE A 127 5.38 -3.33 4.81
C ILE A 127 5.47 -1.85 4.47
N GLU A 128 4.32 -1.21 4.46
CA GLU A 128 4.17 0.23 4.25
C GLU A 128 3.73 0.89 5.55
N LEU A 129 4.22 2.09 5.80
CA LEU A 129 3.70 2.95 6.87
C LEU A 129 3.08 4.17 6.22
N SER A 130 1.98 4.65 6.77
CA SER A 130 1.33 5.86 6.28
C SER A 130 0.95 6.79 7.43
N GLU A 131 0.99 8.07 7.13
CA GLU A 131 0.47 9.12 8.01
C GLU A 131 -0.57 9.88 7.22
N ASP A 132 -1.75 10.06 7.82
CA ASP A 132 -2.83 10.77 7.17
C ASP A 132 -2.45 12.22 6.89
N ALA A 133 -2.98 12.77 5.80
CA ALA A 133 -2.91 14.19 5.54
C ALA A 133 -3.75 14.90 6.61
N SER A 134 -3.13 15.81 7.30
CA SER A 134 -3.82 16.54 8.38
C SER A 134 -4.42 17.83 7.87
#